data_cafbb4f246abf0e1a9358b811cd4937d
#
_entry.id   cafbb4f246abf0e1a9358b811cd4937d
#
_cell.length_a   1.000
_cell.length_b   1.000
_cell.length_c   1.000
_cell.angle_alpha   90.00
_cell.angle_beta   90.00
_cell.angle_gamma   90.00
#
_symmetry.space_group_name_H-M   'P 1'
#
loop_
_entity.id
_entity.type
_entity.pdbx_description
1 polymer ?
#
loop_
_entity_poly.entity_id
_entity_poly.type
_entity_poly.pdbx_seq_one_letter_code
_entity_poly.pdbx_strand_id
1 'polypeptide(L)'
;MITMLKILPKTAMILLAFLAIFLIEWYTPIHSDDYRYYLLGISPESHFHHYMTWSGRIIADYTSALILYTRSQLVYSISAAVSTLVFCYFIVKTPSGTLRWNKSDYLLFPLIFFTYWISNPNLGQTTFWIVGAANYLWTNLFVVAWLFFFYTITIKNSKAISPWVALLSFMAGCSNESVSPFVSLISVLAIAYELWQNKSVSRNKIVYSLCAIAGSCVLILSPGNFIRASGKEFWYGRPIFERIFIHLTERVHNHLAL
;
A
#
# COMPACT_ATOMS: atom_id res chain seq x y z
N MET A 1 27.16 -9.30 -28.05
CA MET A 1 26.07 -10.10 -28.62
C MET A 1 25.56 -11.18 -27.65
N ILE A 2 26.39 -12.04 -27.05
CA ILE A 2 26.00 -13.10 -26.11
C ILE A 2 25.34 -12.53 -24.82
N THR A 3 25.79 -11.38 -24.35
CA THR A 3 25.22 -10.72 -23.15
C THR A 3 23.81 -10.15 -23.41
N MET A 4 23.54 -9.63 -24.59
CA MET A 4 22.21 -9.15 -24.98
C MET A 4 21.18 -10.29 -25.08
N LEU A 5 21.57 -11.44 -25.64
CA LEU A 5 20.68 -12.62 -25.75
C LEU A 5 20.28 -13.21 -24.39
N LYS A 6 21.07 -13.00 -23.34
CA LYS A 6 20.73 -13.43 -21.97
C LYS A 6 19.86 -12.45 -21.21
N ILE A 7 19.77 -11.20 -21.65
CA ILE A 7 18.95 -10.13 -21.02
C ILE A 7 17.55 -10.10 -21.65
N LEU A 8 17.45 -10.40 -22.94
CA LEU A 8 16.20 -10.34 -23.71
C LEU A 8 15.03 -11.12 -23.07
N PRO A 9 15.21 -12.39 -22.62
CA PRO A 9 14.10 -13.12 -22.00
C PRO A 9 13.67 -12.55 -20.65
N LYS A 10 14.53 -11.81 -19.96
CA LYS A 10 14.28 -11.25 -18.63
C LYS A 10 13.47 -9.95 -18.71
N THR A 11 13.82 -9.07 -19.65
CA THR A 11 13.06 -7.85 -19.94
C THR A 11 11.72 -8.19 -20.60
N ALA A 12 11.67 -9.21 -21.42
CA ALA A 12 10.44 -9.68 -22.06
C ALA A 12 9.39 -10.11 -21.02
N MET A 13 9.80 -10.77 -19.93
CA MET A 13 8.89 -11.21 -18.88
C MET A 13 8.27 -10.03 -18.10
N ILE A 14 9.07 -9.02 -17.76
CA ILE A 14 8.57 -7.80 -17.11
C ILE A 14 7.60 -7.07 -18.05
N LEU A 15 7.96 -7.01 -19.35
CA LEU A 15 7.10 -6.42 -20.38
C LEU A 15 5.78 -7.19 -20.54
N LEU A 16 5.81 -8.52 -20.52
CA LEU A 16 4.61 -9.34 -20.60
C LEU A 16 3.71 -9.13 -19.36
N ALA A 17 4.29 -9.07 -18.17
CA ALA A 17 3.55 -8.75 -16.95
C ALA A 17 2.92 -7.36 -17.01
N PHE A 18 3.68 -6.36 -17.50
CA PHE A 18 3.16 -5.01 -17.75
C PHE A 18 1.98 -5.05 -18.72
N LEU A 19 2.14 -5.69 -19.88
CA LEU A 19 1.11 -5.76 -20.91
C LEU A 19 -0.14 -6.50 -20.42
N ALA A 20 0.02 -7.56 -19.64
CA ALA A 20 -1.11 -8.29 -19.08
C ALA A 20 -1.97 -7.39 -18.16
N ILE A 21 -1.35 -6.70 -17.19
CA ILE A 21 -2.06 -5.77 -16.30
C ILE A 21 -2.65 -4.61 -17.12
N PHE A 22 -1.86 -4.01 -18.01
CA PHE A 22 -2.27 -2.89 -18.84
C PHE A 22 -3.52 -3.21 -19.67
N LEU A 23 -3.53 -4.38 -20.35
CA LEU A 23 -4.65 -4.77 -21.20
C LEU A 23 -5.91 -5.07 -20.39
N ILE A 24 -5.79 -5.71 -19.24
CA ILE A 24 -6.96 -5.96 -18.37
C ILE A 24 -7.56 -4.63 -17.93
N GLU A 25 -6.73 -3.70 -17.44
CA GLU A 25 -7.19 -2.39 -17.01
C GLU A 25 -7.74 -1.56 -18.18
N TRP A 26 -7.15 -1.68 -19.38
CA TRP A 26 -7.61 -0.99 -20.58
C TRP A 26 -9.08 -1.31 -20.93
N TYR A 27 -9.48 -2.56 -20.68
CA TYR A 27 -10.85 -3.03 -20.91
C TYR A 27 -11.73 -2.97 -19.65
N THR A 28 -11.19 -2.52 -18.52
CA THR A 28 -11.98 -2.33 -17.30
C THR A 28 -12.61 -0.95 -17.29
N PRO A 29 -13.96 -0.83 -17.33
CA PRO A 29 -14.60 0.47 -17.27
C PRO A 29 -14.55 1.04 -15.85
N ILE A 30 -14.63 2.38 -15.73
CA ILE A 30 -14.89 3.03 -14.45
C ILE A 30 -16.24 2.57 -13.91
N HIS A 31 -16.32 2.31 -12.60
CA HIS A 31 -17.53 1.78 -11.97
C HIS A 31 -17.59 2.10 -10.46
N SER A 32 -18.75 1.88 -9.85
CA SER A 32 -18.93 2.00 -8.41
C SER A 32 -18.47 3.38 -7.86
N ASP A 33 -17.59 3.39 -6.86
CA ASP A 33 -17.11 4.61 -6.21
C ASP A 33 -16.20 5.47 -7.11
N ASP A 34 -15.73 4.96 -8.26
CA ASP A 34 -14.93 5.74 -9.21
C ASP A 34 -15.66 7.03 -9.62
N TYR A 35 -16.97 6.94 -9.86
CA TYR A 35 -17.78 8.12 -10.19
C TYR A 35 -17.81 9.15 -9.06
N ARG A 36 -17.86 8.68 -7.81
CA ARG A 36 -17.84 9.57 -6.64
C ARG A 36 -16.52 10.30 -6.51
N TYR A 37 -15.38 9.60 -6.63
CA TYR A 37 -14.06 10.21 -6.56
C TYR A 37 -13.73 11.07 -7.78
N TYR A 38 -14.26 10.71 -8.94
CA TYR A 38 -14.22 11.56 -10.12
C TYR A 38 -14.90 12.91 -9.88
N LEU A 39 -16.09 12.91 -9.25
CA LEU A 39 -16.84 14.13 -8.91
C LEU A 39 -16.21 14.90 -7.73
N LEU A 40 -15.58 14.21 -6.78
CA LEU A 40 -14.86 14.82 -5.67
C LEU A 40 -13.72 15.72 -6.19
N GLY A 41 -13.07 15.31 -7.27
CA GLY A 41 -11.97 16.03 -7.87
C GLY A 41 -10.74 16.11 -6.97
N ILE A 42 -9.88 17.11 -7.20
CA ILE A 42 -8.59 17.27 -6.50
C ILE A 42 -8.56 18.48 -5.55
N SER A 43 -9.70 19.13 -5.32
CA SER A 43 -9.79 20.29 -4.43
C SER A 43 -9.44 19.91 -2.99
N PRO A 44 -8.51 20.64 -2.33
CA PRO A 44 -8.18 20.40 -0.92
C PRO A 44 -9.41 20.54 0.00
N GLU A 45 -10.31 21.45 -0.29
CA GLU A 45 -11.55 21.68 0.49
C GLU A 45 -12.47 20.46 0.44
N SER A 46 -12.67 19.89 -0.77
CA SER A 46 -13.48 18.70 -0.95
C SER A 46 -12.89 17.49 -0.21
N HIS A 47 -11.58 17.31 -0.27
CA HIS A 47 -10.89 16.25 0.45
C HIS A 47 -10.88 16.47 1.97
N PHE A 48 -10.75 17.71 2.44
CA PHE A 48 -10.87 18.03 3.85
C PHE A 48 -12.29 17.73 4.36
N HIS A 49 -13.32 18.13 3.62
CA HIS A 49 -14.70 17.78 3.96
C HIS A 49 -14.90 16.26 3.99
N HIS A 50 -14.36 15.54 3.00
CA HIS A 50 -14.43 14.08 2.95
C HIS A 50 -13.73 13.42 4.16
N TYR A 51 -12.56 13.93 4.56
CA TYR A 51 -11.84 13.51 5.76
C TYR A 51 -12.65 13.72 7.04
N MET A 52 -13.32 14.85 7.15
CA MET A 52 -14.12 15.20 8.32
C MET A 52 -15.43 14.41 8.41
N THR A 53 -15.98 13.94 7.29
CA THR A 53 -17.34 13.38 7.26
C THR A 53 -17.41 11.89 6.86
N TRP A 54 -16.35 11.34 6.24
CA TRP A 54 -16.43 10.01 5.65
C TRP A 54 -15.26 9.08 5.93
N SER A 55 -14.02 9.49 5.64
CA SER A 55 -12.87 8.56 5.63
C SER A 55 -11.54 9.26 5.96
N GLY A 56 -10.73 8.63 6.82
CA GLY A 56 -9.37 9.06 7.12
C GLY A 56 -8.33 8.68 6.06
N ARG A 57 -8.69 7.99 4.98
CA ARG A 57 -7.80 7.44 3.96
C ARG A 57 -7.28 8.49 2.98
N ILE A 58 -6.76 9.61 3.47
CA ILE A 58 -6.33 10.76 2.66
C ILE A 58 -5.46 10.34 1.48
N ILE A 59 -4.49 9.45 1.69
CA ILE A 59 -3.56 9.00 0.64
C ILE A 59 -4.30 8.24 -0.46
N ALA A 60 -5.17 7.30 -0.10
CA ALA A 60 -5.96 6.55 -1.06
C ALA A 60 -6.96 7.46 -1.80
N ASP A 61 -7.63 8.35 -1.06
CA ASP A 61 -8.63 9.27 -1.59
C ASP A 61 -8.02 10.22 -2.63
N TYR A 62 -6.89 10.87 -2.31
CA TYR A 62 -6.16 11.69 -3.28
C TYR A 62 -5.59 10.91 -4.45
N THR A 63 -5.08 9.69 -4.21
CA THR A 63 -4.58 8.83 -5.29
C THR A 63 -5.70 8.47 -6.27
N SER A 64 -6.87 8.08 -5.77
CA SER A 64 -8.06 7.80 -6.58
C SER A 64 -8.49 9.01 -7.40
N ALA A 65 -8.66 10.14 -6.73
CA ALA A 65 -9.12 11.38 -7.36
C ALA A 65 -8.12 11.87 -8.41
N LEU A 66 -6.80 11.81 -8.12
CA LEU A 66 -5.75 12.24 -9.06
C LEU A 66 -5.73 11.40 -10.33
N ILE A 67 -5.83 10.07 -10.20
CA ILE A 67 -5.87 9.17 -11.35
C ILE A 67 -7.14 9.44 -12.17
N LEU A 68 -8.30 9.50 -11.54
CA LEU A 68 -9.59 9.74 -12.20
C LEU A 68 -9.71 11.13 -12.82
N TYR A 69 -9.08 12.16 -12.24
CA TYR A 69 -9.05 13.52 -12.76
C TYR A 69 -8.42 13.60 -14.16
N THR A 70 -7.52 12.69 -14.49
CA THR A 70 -6.88 12.66 -15.83
C THR A 70 -7.86 12.34 -16.95
N ARG A 71 -9.00 11.70 -16.65
CA ARG A 71 -10.02 11.26 -17.63
C ARG A 71 -9.45 10.40 -18.76
N SER A 72 -8.39 9.65 -18.49
CA SER A 72 -7.64 8.93 -19.50
C SER A 72 -7.49 7.46 -19.17
N GLN A 73 -8.12 6.60 -19.95
CA GLN A 73 -7.99 5.14 -19.84
C GLN A 73 -6.52 4.71 -19.97
N LEU A 74 -5.73 5.44 -20.76
CA LEU A 74 -4.29 5.20 -20.87
C LEU A 74 -3.58 5.40 -19.53
N VAL A 75 -3.91 6.47 -18.80
CA VAL A 75 -3.33 6.75 -17.48
C VAL A 75 -3.78 5.70 -16.47
N TYR A 76 -5.04 5.28 -16.48
CA TYR A 76 -5.56 4.22 -15.61
C TYR A 76 -4.77 2.93 -15.81
N SER A 77 -4.63 2.47 -17.06
CA SER A 77 -3.91 1.25 -17.40
C SER A 77 -2.42 1.31 -17.07
N ILE A 78 -1.75 2.43 -17.36
CA ILE A 78 -0.34 2.62 -17.00
C ILE A 78 -0.19 2.63 -15.47
N SER A 79 -1.07 3.32 -14.74
CA SER A 79 -0.97 3.41 -13.29
C SER A 79 -1.14 2.05 -12.61
N ALA A 80 -2.09 1.23 -13.05
CA ALA A 80 -2.28 -0.14 -12.55
C ALA A 80 -1.07 -1.03 -12.85
N ALA A 81 -0.57 -1.01 -14.09
CA ALA A 81 0.58 -1.82 -14.49
C ALA A 81 1.85 -1.41 -13.75
N VAL A 82 2.17 -0.12 -13.72
CA VAL A 82 3.37 0.39 -13.04
C VAL A 82 3.32 0.12 -11.55
N SER A 83 2.20 0.43 -10.87
CA SER A 83 2.09 0.22 -9.42
C SER A 83 2.22 -1.24 -9.05
N THR A 84 1.63 -2.18 -9.81
CA THR A 84 1.77 -3.62 -9.58
C THR A 84 3.22 -4.08 -9.72
N LEU A 85 3.91 -3.66 -10.80
CA LEU A 85 5.30 -4.06 -11.01
C LEU A 85 6.25 -3.46 -9.98
N VAL A 86 6.05 -2.20 -9.59
CA VAL A 86 6.86 -1.53 -8.56
C VAL A 86 6.59 -2.14 -7.18
N PHE A 87 5.35 -2.53 -6.87
CA PHE A 87 5.01 -3.28 -5.66
C PHE A 87 5.78 -4.60 -5.60
N CYS A 88 5.72 -5.43 -6.64
CA CYS A 88 6.48 -6.67 -6.73
C CYS A 88 8.00 -6.44 -6.64
N TYR A 89 8.49 -5.39 -7.29
CA TYR A 89 9.90 -5.01 -7.24
C TYR A 89 10.38 -4.73 -5.81
N PHE A 90 9.67 -3.91 -5.05
CA PHE A 90 10.07 -3.62 -3.67
C PHE A 90 10.01 -4.86 -2.77
N ILE A 91 9.05 -5.77 -2.95
CA ILE A 91 9.01 -7.04 -2.23
C ILE A 91 10.29 -7.85 -2.50
N VAL A 92 10.67 -8.00 -3.78
CA VAL A 92 11.89 -8.71 -4.19
C VAL A 92 13.15 -8.05 -3.62
N LYS A 93 13.18 -6.72 -3.54
CA LYS A 93 14.38 -5.96 -3.15
C LYS A 93 14.56 -5.79 -1.65
N THR A 94 13.50 -5.90 -0.86
CA THR A 94 13.56 -5.70 0.60
C THR A 94 14.59 -6.62 1.29
N PRO A 95 14.67 -7.93 1.02
CA PRO A 95 15.66 -8.78 1.68
C PRO A 95 17.10 -8.43 1.33
N SER A 96 17.36 -7.95 0.12
CA SER A 96 18.72 -7.61 -0.33
C SER A 96 19.20 -6.22 0.11
N GLY A 97 18.28 -5.32 0.49
CA GLY A 97 18.58 -3.93 0.86
C GLY A 97 19.27 -3.12 -0.25
N THR A 98 19.14 -3.52 -1.51
CA THR A 98 19.74 -2.84 -2.66
C THR A 98 18.80 -2.79 -3.83
N LEU A 99 18.74 -1.63 -4.51
CA LEU A 99 17.91 -1.45 -5.72
C LEU A 99 18.53 -2.08 -6.98
N ARG A 100 19.78 -2.56 -6.90
CA ARG A 100 20.42 -3.18 -8.07
C ARG A 100 19.86 -4.58 -8.30
N TRP A 101 19.57 -4.92 -9.56
CA TRP A 101 19.14 -6.25 -9.95
C TRP A 101 20.25 -7.27 -9.82
N ASN A 102 19.95 -8.39 -9.12
CA ASN A 102 20.82 -9.55 -9.01
C ASN A 102 20.30 -10.69 -9.88
N LYS A 103 21.09 -11.74 -10.07
CA LYS A 103 20.67 -12.91 -10.89
C LYS A 103 19.44 -13.61 -10.31
N SER A 104 19.34 -13.69 -8.98
CA SER A 104 18.19 -14.29 -8.29
C SER A 104 16.89 -13.49 -8.47
N ASP A 105 16.97 -12.16 -8.63
CA ASP A 105 15.78 -11.32 -8.74
C ASP A 105 14.96 -11.65 -9.99
N TYR A 106 15.62 -12.12 -11.05
CA TYR A 106 14.95 -12.52 -12.29
C TYR A 106 14.10 -13.80 -12.13
N LEU A 107 14.32 -14.59 -11.09
CA LEU A 107 13.48 -15.72 -10.72
C LEU A 107 12.45 -15.29 -9.66
N LEU A 108 12.87 -14.47 -8.69
CA LEU A 108 12.01 -14.04 -7.59
C LEU A 108 10.89 -13.11 -8.06
N PHE A 109 11.18 -12.23 -9.04
CA PHE A 109 10.17 -11.28 -9.50
C PHE A 109 8.93 -11.96 -10.11
N PRO A 110 9.05 -12.90 -11.07
CA PRO A 110 7.88 -13.61 -11.57
C PRO A 110 7.22 -14.47 -10.48
N LEU A 111 7.99 -15.07 -9.59
CA LEU A 111 7.43 -15.81 -8.48
C LEU A 111 6.53 -14.92 -7.60
N ILE A 112 7.01 -13.73 -7.23
CA ILE A 112 6.23 -12.76 -6.46
C ILE A 112 5.03 -12.26 -7.26
N PHE A 113 5.20 -11.96 -8.55
CA PHE A 113 4.11 -11.53 -9.42
C PHE A 113 3.00 -12.57 -9.52
N PHE A 114 3.35 -13.84 -9.78
CA PHE A 114 2.38 -14.93 -9.85
C PHE A 114 1.77 -15.25 -8.48
N THR A 115 2.55 -15.17 -7.41
CA THR A 115 2.02 -15.32 -6.04
C THR A 115 0.98 -14.23 -5.75
N TYR A 116 1.28 -12.96 -6.05
CA TYR A 116 0.32 -11.86 -5.91
C TYR A 116 -0.95 -12.12 -6.71
N TRP A 117 -0.80 -12.60 -7.95
CA TRP A 117 -1.92 -12.90 -8.84
C TRP A 117 -2.82 -14.02 -8.32
N ILE A 118 -2.23 -15.13 -7.89
CA ILE A 118 -2.96 -16.33 -7.50
C ILE A 118 -3.50 -16.22 -6.07
N SER A 119 -2.73 -15.63 -5.15
CA SER A 119 -3.11 -15.55 -3.74
C SER A 119 -4.08 -14.41 -3.42
N ASN A 120 -4.38 -13.53 -4.38
CA ASN A 120 -5.32 -12.43 -4.18
C ASN A 120 -6.72 -12.82 -4.71
N PRO A 121 -7.64 -13.28 -3.84
CA PRO A 121 -8.95 -13.73 -4.27
C PRO A 121 -9.82 -12.59 -4.83
N ASN A 122 -9.49 -11.35 -4.51
CA ASN A 122 -10.21 -10.15 -4.94
C ASN A 122 -9.36 -9.28 -5.87
N LEU A 123 -8.57 -9.90 -6.76
CA LEU A 123 -7.64 -9.18 -7.64
C LEU A 123 -8.32 -8.07 -8.44
N GLY A 124 -9.51 -8.31 -8.97
CA GLY A 124 -10.32 -7.31 -9.67
C GLY A 124 -10.59 -6.07 -8.84
N GLN A 125 -10.97 -6.27 -7.57
CA GLN A 125 -11.33 -5.18 -6.65
C GLN A 125 -10.11 -4.44 -6.07
N THR A 126 -8.95 -5.08 -6.02
CA THR A 126 -7.76 -4.52 -5.37
C THR A 126 -6.72 -4.00 -6.35
N THR A 127 -6.83 -4.33 -7.64
CA THR A 127 -5.83 -3.99 -8.67
C THR A 127 -6.44 -3.27 -9.87
N PHE A 128 -7.63 -3.68 -10.32
CA PHE A 128 -8.26 -3.20 -11.55
C PHE A 128 -9.41 -2.23 -11.32
N TRP A 129 -10.00 -2.16 -10.14
CA TRP A 129 -10.91 -1.10 -9.75
C TRP A 129 -10.11 0.09 -9.21
N ILE A 130 -10.19 1.28 -9.83
CA ILE A 130 -9.29 2.42 -9.55
C ILE A 130 -9.30 2.82 -8.07
N VAL A 131 -10.50 3.02 -7.48
CA VAL A 131 -10.63 3.35 -6.06
C VAL A 131 -10.16 2.19 -5.17
N GLY A 132 -10.44 0.95 -5.56
CA GLY A 132 -9.92 -0.22 -4.87
C GLY A 132 -8.41 -0.34 -4.97
N ALA A 133 -7.83 -0.14 -6.15
CA ALA A 133 -6.38 -0.13 -6.33
C ALA A 133 -5.71 0.96 -5.49
N ALA A 134 -6.28 2.16 -5.41
CA ALA A 134 -5.77 3.22 -4.55
C ALA A 134 -5.78 2.82 -3.08
N ASN A 135 -6.84 2.15 -2.60
CA ASN A 135 -6.99 1.71 -1.22
C ASN A 135 -6.12 0.51 -0.84
N TYR A 136 -5.79 -0.37 -1.79
CA TYR A 136 -5.11 -1.64 -1.50
C TYR A 136 -3.76 -1.77 -2.20
N LEU A 137 -3.66 -1.53 -3.51
CA LEU A 137 -2.40 -1.67 -4.23
C LEU A 137 -1.45 -0.51 -3.97
N TRP A 138 -1.90 0.74 -4.16
CA TRP A 138 -1.07 1.93 -4.00
C TRP A 138 -0.64 2.14 -2.54
N THR A 139 -1.57 1.99 -1.59
CA THR A 139 -1.23 2.13 -0.17
C THR A 139 -0.23 1.06 0.28
N ASN A 140 -0.41 -0.19 -0.16
CA ASN A 140 0.54 -1.25 0.14
C ASN A 140 1.87 -1.07 -0.61
N LEU A 141 1.88 -0.47 -1.80
CA LEU A 141 3.11 -0.08 -2.48
C LEU A 141 3.93 0.91 -1.62
N PHE A 142 3.28 1.92 -1.03
CA PHE A 142 3.97 2.83 -0.12
C PHE A 142 4.50 2.12 1.13
N VAL A 143 3.77 1.15 1.66
CA VAL A 143 4.21 0.34 2.81
C VAL A 143 5.43 -0.52 2.46
N VAL A 144 5.43 -1.25 1.35
CA VAL A 144 6.59 -2.09 0.98
C VAL A 144 7.80 -1.25 0.58
N ALA A 145 7.59 -0.10 -0.07
CA ALA A 145 8.66 0.86 -0.34
C ALA A 145 9.25 1.43 0.97
N TRP A 146 8.37 1.81 1.92
CA TRP A 146 8.81 2.23 3.25
C TRP A 146 9.60 1.14 3.96
N LEU A 147 9.12 -0.11 3.97
CA LEU A 147 9.84 -1.24 4.57
C LEU A 147 11.24 -1.39 3.97
N PHE A 148 11.38 -1.29 2.65
CA PHE A 148 12.66 -1.35 1.97
C PHE A 148 13.62 -0.24 2.46
N PHE A 149 13.18 1.01 2.45
CA PHE A 149 14.04 2.13 2.84
C PHE A 149 14.31 2.14 4.33
N PHE A 150 13.31 1.87 5.16
CA PHE A 150 13.44 1.81 6.61
C PHE A 150 14.42 0.70 7.03
N TYR A 151 14.30 -0.49 6.46
CA TYR A 151 15.21 -1.61 6.66
C TYR A 151 16.64 -1.27 6.19
N THR A 152 16.79 -0.74 4.99
CA THR A 152 18.08 -0.39 4.41
C THR A 152 18.82 0.68 5.24
N ILE A 153 18.10 1.72 5.67
CA ILE A 153 18.66 2.79 6.51
C ILE A 153 19.03 2.26 7.89
N THR A 154 18.20 1.36 8.43
CA THR A 154 18.44 0.70 9.71
C THR A 154 19.75 -0.08 9.70
N ILE A 155 20.00 -0.87 8.65
CA ILE A 155 21.23 -1.68 8.54
C ILE A 155 22.46 -0.83 8.21
N LYS A 156 22.32 0.15 7.29
CA LYS A 156 23.45 0.96 6.82
C LYS A 156 23.83 2.11 7.74
N ASN A 157 23.10 2.33 8.84
CA ASN A 157 23.35 3.42 9.81
C ASN A 157 23.58 4.80 9.16
N SER A 158 22.82 5.11 8.10
CA SER A 158 22.89 6.40 7.44
C SER A 158 22.54 7.53 8.41
N LYS A 159 23.40 8.56 8.50
CA LYS A 159 23.17 9.71 9.41
C LYS A 159 22.32 10.81 8.81
N ALA A 160 22.21 10.87 7.47
CA ALA A 160 21.46 11.91 6.79
C ALA A 160 19.95 11.59 6.81
N ILE A 161 19.13 12.54 7.25
CA ILE A 161 17.67 12.45 7.16
C ILE A 161 17.25 12.78 5.73
N SER A 162 16.56 11.84 5.08
CA SER A 162 15.96 12.06 3.77
C SER A 162 14.51 12.52 3.91
N PRO A 163 14.14 13.73 3.46
CA PRO A 163 12.74 14.20 3.50
C PRO A 163 11.78 13.26 2.75
N TRP A 164 12.25 12.65 1.66
CA TRP A 164 11.46 11.69 0.88
C TRP A 164 11.12 10.41 1.64
N VAL A 165 12.06 9.91 2.46
CA VAL A 165 11.80 8.74 3.30
C VAL A 165 10.89 9.11 4.47
N ALA A 166 10.99 10.31 5.02
CA ALA A 166 10.07 10.81 6.03
C ALA A 166 8.63 10.94 5.48
N LEU A 167 8.48 11.52 4.28
CA LEU A 167 7.20 11.58 3.59
C LEU A 167 6.64 10.18 3.31
N LEU A 168 7.45 9.28 2.78
CA LEU A 168 7.05 7.89 2.52
C LEU A 168 6.65 7.17 3.80
N SER A 169 7.33 7.44 4.93
CA SER A 169 6.96 6.89 6.24
C SER A 169 5.57 7.36 6.68
N PHE A 170 5.28 8.64 6.51
CA PHE A 170 3.95 9.20 6.76
C PHE A 170 2.89 8.56 5.87
N MET A 171 3.16 8.44 4.55
CA MET A 171 2.23 7.81 3.61
C MET A 171 1.98 6.33 3.95
N ALA A 172 3.02 5.59 4.35
CA ALA A 172 2.88 4.21 4.79
C ALA A 172 2.03 4.08 6.06
N GLY A 173 2.22 4.98 7.02
CA GLY A 173 1.37 5.08 8.22
C GLY A 173 -0.08 5.44 7.88
N CYS A 174 -0.29 6.32 6.91
CA CYS A 174 -1.60 6.74 6.44
C CYS A 174 -2.17 5.83 5.32
N SER A 175 -1.84 4.53 5.32
CA SER A 175 -2.23 3.58 4.27
C SER A 175 -3.72 3.19 4.32
N ASN A 176 -4.07 2.26 5.16
CA ASN A 176 -5.45 1.86 5.46
C ASN A 176 -5.55 1.30 6.87
N GLU A 177 -6.77 1.16 7.40
CA GLU A 177 -7.02 0.81 8.80
C GLU A 177 -6.49 -0.60 9.18
N SER A 178 -6.32 -1.48 8.20
CA SER A 178 -5.83 -2.85 8.45
C SER A 178 -4.30 -2.89 8.54
N VAL A 179 -3.58 -2.08 7.77
CA VAL A 179 -2.10 -2.13 7.64
C VAL A 179 -1.41 -1.08 8.50
N SER A 180 -2.02 0.09 8.67
CA SER A 180 -1.49 1.21 9.45
C SER A 180 -1.04 0.83 10.88
N PRO A 181 -1.80 0.03 11.67
CA PRO A 181 -1.34 -0.42 12.98
C PRO A 181 -0.06 -1.25 12.93
N PHE A 182 0.12 -2.08 11.89
CA PHE A 182 1.35 -2.87 11.72
C PHE A 182 2.55 -2.00 11.39
N VAL A 183 2.37 -0.96 10.57
CA VAL A 183 3.44 0.03 10.28
C VAL A 183 3.89 0.72 11.57
N SER A 184 2.96 1.14 12.42
CA SER A 184 3.25 1.73 13.72
C SER A 184 3.94 0.73 14.66
N LEU A 185 3.45 -0.50 14.73
CA LEU A 185 4.04 -1.56 15.55
C LEU A 185 5.47 -1.87 15.15
N ILE A 186 5.73 -2.05 13.85
CA ILE A 186 7.09 -2.28 13.31
C ILE A 186 8.01 -1.10 13.67
N SER A 187 7.53 0.13 13.56
CA SER A 187 8.27 1.33 13.92
C SER A 187 8.67 1.35 15.40
N VAL A 188 7.72 1.03 16.29
CA VAL A 188 7.97 0.96 17.74
C VAL A 188 8.94 -0.19 18.08
N LEU A 189 8.72 -1.37 17.50
CA LEU A 189 9.57 -2.55 17.72
C LEU A 189 11.00 -2.31 17.23
N ALA A 190 11.19 -1.59 16.12
CA ALA A 190 12.52 -1.25 15.62
C ALA A 190 13.26 -0.30 16.55
N ILE A 191 12.58 0.67 17.16
CA ILE A 191 13.14 1.56 18.18
C ILE A 191 13.49 0.76 19.44
N ALA A 192 12.55 -0.06 19.92
CA ALA A 192 12.74 -0.87 21.13
C ALA A 192 13.93 -1.85 20.98
N TYR A 193 14.02 -2.50 19.83
CA TYR A 193 15.13 -3.41 19.51
C TYR A 193 16.48 -2.69 19.52
N GLU A 194 16.57 -1.50 18.94
CA GLU A 194 17.82 -0.73 18.89
C GLU A 194 18.23 -0.22 20.28
N LEU A 195 17.25 0.23 21.10
CA LEU A 195 17.49 0.60 22.49
C LEU A 195 18.02 -0.59 23.31
N TRP A 196 17.47 -1.77 23.11
CA TRP A 196 17.90 -2.98 23.78
C TRP A 196 19.33 -3.39 23.39
N GLN A 197 19.66 -3.31 22.10
CA GLN A 197 20.99 -3.71 21.59
C GLN A 197 22.07 -2.65 21.84
N ASN A 198 21.81 -1.40 21.53
CA ASN A 198 22.81 -0.34 21.42
C ASN A 198 22.70 0.74 22.50
N LYS A 199 21.69 0.68 23.38
CA LYS A 199 21.34 1.70 24.40
C LYS A 199 21.13 3.11 23.83
N SER A 200 21.10 3.26 22.51
CA SER A 200 20.85 4.52 21.80
C SER A 200 20.16 4.24 20.47
N VAL A 201 19.33 5.16 20.03
CA VAL A 201 18.59 5.05 18.74
C VAL A 201 19.10 6.10 17.77
N SER A 202 19.28 5.72 16.52
CA SER A 202 19.68 6.66 15.48
C SER A 202 18.55 7.68 15.23
N ARG A 203 18.95 8.95 15.05
CA ARG A 203 17.99 10.06 14.82
C ARG A 203 17.06 9.80 13.65
N ASN A 204 17.56 9.18 12.59
CA ASN A 204 16.78 8.87 11.39
C ASN A 204 15.62 7.91 11.68
N LYS A 205 15.88 6.85 12.45
CA LYS A 205 14.85 5.89 12.85
C LYS A 205 13.76 6.56 13.66
N ILE A 206 14.14 7.43 14.61
CA ILE A 206 13.18 8.18 15.41
C ILE A 206 12.29 9.01 14.49
N VAL A 207 12.88 9.81 13.58
CA VAL A 207 12.12 10.68 12.67
C VAL A 207 11.18 9.87 11.78
N TYR A 208 11.68 8.80 11.14
CA TYR A 208 10.84 7.99 10.24
C TYR A 208 9.74 7.24 11.01
N SER A 209 10.03 6.73 12.19
CA SER A 209 9.02 6.10 13.05
C SER A 209 7.96 7.09 13.51
N LEU A 210 8.36 8.30 13.92
CA LEU A 210 7.40 9.36 14.29
C LEU A 210 6.52 9.77 13.10
N CYS A 211 7.10 9.91 11.90
CA CYS A 211 6.31 10.18 10.69
C CYS A 211 5.31 9.06 10.39
N ALA A 212 5.71 7.80 10.52
CA ALA A 212 4.83 6.66 10.31
C ALA A 212 3.69 6.62 11.32
N ILE A 213 3.99 6.83 12.61
CA ILE A 213 2.99 6.89 13.67
C ILE A 213 2.06 8.09 13.48
N ALA A 214 2.59 9.26 13.10
CA ALA A 214 1.78 10.44 12.80
C ALA A 214 0.79 10.17 11.64
N GLY A 215 1.24 9.51 10.56
CA GLY A 215 0.36 9.08 9.48
C GLY A 215 -0.74 8.13 9.96
N SER A 216 -0.40 7.18 10.83
CA SER A 216 -1.38 6.26 11.42
C SER A 216 -2.39 6.99 12.30
N CYS A 217 -1.96 7.97 13.09
CA CYS A 217 -2.86 8.79 13.90
C CYS A 217 -3.82 9.61 13.01
N VAL A 218 -3.32 10.22 11.95
CA VAL A 218 -4.15 10.97 10.99
C VAL A 218 -5.22 10.07 10.38
N LEU A 219 -4.87 8.85 9.99
CA LEU A 219 -5.82 7.90 9.42
C LEU A 219 -6.86 7.44 10.43
N ILE A 220 -6.41 6.94 11.60
CA ILE A 220 -7.29 6.24 12.56
C ILE A 220 -8.17 7.22 13.32
N LEU A 221 -7.64 8.39 13.70
CA LEU A 221 -8.36 9.41 14.47
C LEU A 221 -9.19 10.36 13.61
N SER A 222 -9.38 10.06 12.33
CA SER A 222 -10.21 10.88 11.44
C SER A 222 -11.65 10.96 11.96
N PRO A 223 -12.23 12.17 12.04
CA PRO A 223 -13.65 12.34 12.41
C PRO A 223 -14.60 11.56 11.49
N GLY A 224 -14.30 11.50 10.20
CA GLY A 224 -15.11 10.76 9.23
C GLY A 224 -15.20 9.28 9.54
N ASN A 225 -14.14 8.65 10.06
CA ASN A 225 -14.18 7.26 10.50
C ASN A 225 -15.16 7.05 11.65
N PHE A 226 -15.22 7.96 12.62
CA PHE A 226 -16.16 7.89 13.76
C PHE A 226 -17.60 8.15 13.29
N ILE A 227 -17.82 9.12 12.40
CA ILE A 227 -19.16 9.38 11.83
C ILE A 227 -19.66 8.16 11.06
N ARG A 228 -18.80 7.55 10.23
CA ARG A 228 -19.16 6.32 9.51
C ARG A 228 -19.42 5.14 10.45
N ALA A 229 -18.68 5.06 11.56
CA ALA A 229 -18.86 4.01 12.56
C ALA A 229 -20.17 4.18 13.35
N SER A 230 -20.58 5.42 13.66
CA SER A 230 -21.85 5.68 14.35
C SER A 230 -23.08 5.19 13.57
N GLY A 231 -23.03 5.19 12.23
CA GLY A 231 -24.07 4.58 11.39
C GLY A 231 -24.16 3.06 11.49
N LYS A 232 -23.25 2.40 12.25
CA LYS A 232 -23.21 0.95 12.46
C LYS A 232 -23.30 0.58 13.96
N GLU A 233 -24.14 1.28 14.71
CA GLU A 233 -24.27 1.10 16.16
C GLU A 233 -24.53 -0.35 16.57
N PHE A 234 -25.36 -1.07 15.82
CA PHE A 234 -25.63 -2.49 16.06
C PHE A 234 -24.36 -3.35 16.09
N TRP A 235 -23.34 -3.02 15.28
CA TRP A 235 -22.07 -3.74 15.25
C TRP A 235 -21.10 -3.25 16.34
N TYR A 236 -20.94 -1.95 16.45
CA TYR A 236 -19.96 -1.36 17.37
C TYR A 236 -20.44 -1.36 18.83
N GLY A 237 -21.73 -1.48 19.09
CA GLY A 237 -22.30 -1.67 20.41
C GLY A 237 -22.08 -3.06 21.02
N ARG A 238 -21.68 -4.05 20.20
CA ARG A 238 -21.37 -5.39 20.71
C ARG A 238 -20.04 -5.41 21.49
N PRO A 239 -19.91 -6.24 22.53
CA PRO A 239 -18.63 -6.47 23.21
C PRO A 239 -17.53 -6.89 22.22
N ILE A 240 -16.29 -6.45 22.48
CA ILE A 240 -15.17 -6.71 21.56
C ILE A 240 -14.92 -8.21 21.34
N PHE A 241 -15.08 -9.03 22.37
CA PHE A 241 -14.92 -10.48 22.28
C PHE A 241 -15.98 -11.13 21.38
N GLU A 242 -17.22 -10.65 21.42
CA GLU A 242 -18.29 -11.12 20.54
C GLU A 242 -17.99 -10.76 19.07
N ARG A 243 -17.50 -9.55 18.80
CA ARG A 243 -17.07 -9.14 17.46
C ARG A 243 -15.92 -9.98 16.93
N ILE A 244 -14.93 -10.28 17.78
CA ILE A 244 -13.80 -11.16 17.41
C ILE A 244 -14.32 -12.58 17.13
N PHE A 245 -15.20 -13.11 17.97
CA PHE A 245 -15.76 -14.44 17.78
C PHE A 245 -16.56 -14.55 16.48
N ILE A 246 -17.44 -13.60 16.19
CA ILE A 246 -18.20 -13.54 14.95
C ILE A 246 -17.26 -13.44 13.74
N HIS A 247 -16.22 -12.63 13.80
CA HIS A 247 -15.22 -12.55 12.73
C HIS A 247 -14.49 -13.86 12.48
N LEU A 248 -14.11 -14.56 13.52
CA LEU A 248 -13.40 -15.83 13.41
C LEU A 248 -14.31 -16.96 12.91
N THR A 249 -15.55 -17.02 13.36
CA THR A 249 -16.48 -18.10 13.00
C THR A 249 -17.12 -17.88 11.64
N GLU A 250 -17.69 -16.71 11.37
CA GLU A 250 -18.41 -16.46 10.12
C GLU A 250 -17.47 -16.27 8.92
N ARG A 251 -16.34 -15.56 9.08
CA ARG A 251 -15.41 -15.38 7.97
C ARG A 251 -14.60 -16.62 7.65
N VAL A 252 -14.13 -17.35 8.65
CA VAL A 252 -13.40 -18.60 8.42
C VAL A 252 -14.33 -19.64 7.81
N HIS A 253 -15.56 -19.76 8.31
CA HIS A 253 -16.53 -20.71 7.79
C HIS A 253 -16.96 -20.41 6.34
N ASN A 254 -17.23 -19.14 6.04
CA ASN A 254 -17.62 -18.72 4.68
C ASN A 254 -16.46 -18.78 3.64
N HIS A 255 -15.19 -18.75 4.08
CA HIS A 255 -14.05 -18.92 3.19
C HIS A 255 -13.64 -20.38 2.99
N LEU A 256 -14.07 -21.29 3.85
CA LEU A 256 -13.85 -22.74 3.68
C LEU A 256 -14.98 -23.45 2.94
N ALA A 257 -16.10 -22.75 2.68
CA ALA A 257 -17.28 -23.27 1.98
C ALA A 257 -17.34 -22.86 0.48
N LEU A 258 -16.29 -22.21 -0.04
CA LEU A 258 -16.06 -21.87 -1.45
C LEU A 258 -14.87 -22.68 -1.97
#